data_d07b851454526ca8774fe5039c93ae80
#
_entry.id   d07b851454526ca8774fe5039c93ae80
#
_cell.length_a   1.000
_cell.length_b   1.000
_cell.length_c   1.000
_cell.angle_alpha   90.00
_cell.angle_beta   90.00
_cell.angle_gamma   90.00
#
_symmetry.space_group_name_H-M   'P 1'
#
loop_
_entity.id
_entity.type
_entity.pdbx_description
1 polymer ?
#
loop_
_entity_poly.entity_id
_entity_poly.type
_entity_poly.pdbx_seq_one_letter_code
_entity_poly.pdbx_strand_id
1 'polypeptide(L)'
;MKIVLTKRLKVLLVVIPATLLMAGISAYASIVSHQAVFEGCKQRELRLVATLIQTDLQEQMTKAAARASIAVNLPSVKEAFRAGDRERIIDRVLPVYLIQRDRFGVVDAEFHIAPATSYLRIYAPEEGHGEDLSGFREMVVSANKDHEPRKGVEIGRQGVSIRAIDLVKDAEGYIGSFEVGMNFMTVLDNIKKNTGFEAGVFVDNDMISRIATSLPKPDAERIVAGFRNVGATDWNIIKPLLAPEILNNATDVKMELKTIAGSHYGIVIVPLLDYKGINIGSIIAVQEFEAYQNQMNAAIVRAIAFSLLQVLVLAGIVIIMINVMFVQPAAKTDLPK
;
A
#
# COMPACT_ATOMS: atom_id res chain seq x y z
N MET A 1 38.28 34.77 -53.08
CA MET A 1 37.28 35.80 -52.73
C MET A 1 37.18 35.83 -51.19
N LYS A 2 37.84 36.77 -50.51
CA LYS A 2 37.73 36.94 -49.02
C LYS A 2 36.40 37.62 -48.73
N ILE A 3 35.44 36.89 -48.14
CA ILE A 3 34.16 37.43 -47.69
C ILE A 3 34.50 38.34 -46.47
N VAL A 4 34.47 39.66 -46.66
CA VAL A 4 34.63 40.62 -45.58
C VAL A 4 33.28 40.70 -44.84
N LEU A 5 33.17 39.96 -43.75
CA LEU A 5 31.96 40.01 -42.90
C LEU A 5 31.80 41.41 -42.29
N THR A 6 30.62 42.01 -42.44
CA THR A 6 30.29 43.29 -41.78
C THR A 6 30.34 43.14 -40.27
N LYS A 7 30.67 44.20 -39.54
CA LYS A 7 30.71 44.18 -38.03
C LYS A 7 29.41 43.64 -37.42
N ARG A 8 28.25 43.98 -38.02
CA ARG A 8 26.92 43.47 -37.64
C ARG A 8 26.85 41.94 -37.74
N LEU A 9 27.31 41.36 -38.86
CA LEU A 9 27.25 39.90 -39.09
C LEU A 9 28.17 39.15 -38.12
N LYS A 10 29.34 39.72 -37.76
CA LYS A 10 30.23 39.12 -36.73
C LYS A 10 29.61 39.05 -35.35
N VAL A 11 28.88 40.08 -34.93
CA VAL A 11 28.15 40.08 -33.64
C VAL A 11 27.03 39.05 -33.67
N LEU A 12 26.23 38.96 -34.73
CA LEU A 12 25.15 37.95 -34.85
C LEU A 12 25.67 36.53 -34.83
N LEU A 13 26.81 36.25 -35.49
CA LEU A 13 27.42 34.92 -35.51
C LEU A 13 27.93 34.43 -34.16
N VAL A 14 28.17 35.31 -33.19
CA VAL A 14 28.57 34.94 -31.83
C VAL A 14 27.37 34.92 -30.89
N VAL A 15 26.51 35.93 -30.94
CA VAL A 15 25.43 36.09 -29.97
C VAL A 15 24.32 35.07 -30.19
N ILE A 16 23.93 34.79 -31.44
CA ILE A 16 22.85 33.83 -31.73
C ILE A 16 23.21 32.41 -31.23
N PRO A 17 24.37 31.82 -31.57
CA PRO A 17 24.76 30.54 -31.03
C PRO A 17 24.85 30.50 -29.50
N ALA A 18 25.36 31.57 -28.88
CA ALA A 18 25.46 31.67 -27.42
C ALA A 18 24.07 31.69 -26.77
N THR A 19 23.11 32.43 -27.31
CA THR A 19 21.74 32.49 -26.79
C THR A 19 21.02 31.15 -26.97
N LEU A 20 21.19 30.49 -28.11
CA LEU A 20 20.66 29.15 -28.35
C LEU A 20 21.24 28.10 -27.40
N LEU A 21 22.54 28.16 -27.16
CA LEU A 21 23.21 27.27 -26.20
C LEU A 21 22.66 27.48 -24.78
N MET A 22 22.56 28.73 -24.32
CA MET A 22 22.02 29.05 -23.01
C MET A 22 20.54 28.59 -22.84
N ALA A 23 19.70 28.81 -23.86
CA ALA A 23 18.33 28.35 -23.86
C ALA A 23 18.24 26.81 -23.81
N GLY A 24 19.10 26.11 -24.56
CA GLY A 24 19.20 24.65 -24.54
C GLY A 24 19.62 24.12 -23.17
N ILE A 25 20.61 24.73 -22.52
CA ILE A 25 21.04 24.37 -21.16
C ILE A 25 19.90 24.62 -20.17
N SER A 26 19.22 25.76 -20.27
CA SER A 26 18.07 26.09 -19.40
C SER A 26 16.92 25.09 -19.55
N ALA A 27 16.57 24.74 -20.79
CA ALA A 27 15.55 23.74 -21.08
C ALA A 27 15.92 22.37 -20.49
N TYR A 28 17.14 21.91 -20.73
CA TYR A 28 17.65 20.64 -20.21
C TYR A 28 17.62 20.60 -18.67
N ALA A 29 18.15 21.63 -18.01
CA ALA A 29 18.15 21.72 -16.56
C ALA A 29 16.72 21.71 -15.98
N SER A 30 15.77 22.41 -16.62
CA SER A 30 14.36 22.42 -16.23
C SER A 30 13.74 21.04 -16.36
N ILE A 31 13.95 20.34 -17.47
CA ILE A 31 13.43 18.99 -17.71
C ILE A 31 13.97 18.01 -16.67
N VAL A 32 15.28 17.99 -16.45
CA VAL A 32 15.93 17.12 -15.45
C VAL A 32 15.39 17.40 -14.05
N SER A 33 15.23 18.68 -13.68
CA SER A 33 14.67 19.09 -12.38
C SER A 33 13.23 18.59 -12.23
N HIS A 34 12.38 18.76 -13.23
CA HIS A 34 11.00 18.27 -13.18
C HIS A 34 10.96 16.75 -13.08
N GLN A 35 11.76 16.02 -13.84
CA GLN A 35 11.83 14.55 -13.75
C GLN A 35 12.22 14.10 -12.34
N ALA A 36 13.23 14.70 -11.73
CA ALA A 36 13.66 14.37 -10.38
C ALA A 36 12.54 14.61 -9.33
N VAL A 37 11.81 15.72 -9.48
CA VAL A 37 10.66 16.03 -8.59
C VAL A 37 9.54 14.99 -8.76
N PHE A 38 9.16 14.64 -9.98
CA PHE A 38 8.09 13.67 -10.23
C PHE A 38 8.46 12.27 -9.74
N GLU A 39 9.69 11.81 -10.00
CA GLU A 39 10.16 10.53 -9.47
C GLU A 39 10.20 10.53 -7.93
N GLY A 40 10.65 11.63 -7.32
CA GLY A 40 10.61 11.81 -5.87
C GLY A 40 9.19 11.76 -5.30
N CYS A 41 8.21 12.34 -5.98
CA CYS A 41 6.79 12.28 -5.59
C CYS A 41 6.25 10.85 -5.65
N LYS A 42 6.47 10.13 -6.76
CA LYS A 42 6.06 8.72 -6.92
C LYS A 42 6.65 7.84 -5.81
N GLN A 43 7.95 7.94 -5.57
CA GLN A 43 8.62 7.17 -4.52
C GLN A 43 8.11 7.49 -3.11
N ARG A 44 7.77 8.75 -2.85
CA ARG A 44 7.18 9.17 -1.57
C ARG A 44 5.79 8.57 -1.39
N GLU A 45 4.98 8.58 -2.44
CA GLU A 45 3.64 8.01 -2.43
C GLU A 45 3.66 6.50 -2.16
N LEU A 46 4.50 5.74 -2.88
CA LEU A 46 4.68 4.31 -2.63
C LEU A 46 5.11 4.02 -1.18
N ARG A 47 6.00 4.84 -0.64
CA ARG A 47 6.48 4.69 0.74
C ARG A 47 5.39 4.98 1.76
N LEU A 48 4.54 5.98 1.50
CA LEU A 48 3.39 6.28 2.35
C LEU A 48 2.39 5.12 2.35
N VAL A 49 2.11 4.53 1.18
CA VAL A 49 1.22 3.36 1.07
C VAL A 49 1.79 2.16 1.82
N ALA A 50 3.08 1.87 1.68
CA ALA A 50 3.74 0.79 2.43
C ALA A 50 3.61 0.98 3.95
N THR A 51 3.86 2.21 4.43
CA THR A 51 3.72 2.56 5.84
C THR A 51 2.28 2.44 6.32
N LEU A 52 1.31 2.88 5.51
CA LEU A 52 -0.11 2.78 5.83
C LEU A 52 -0.54 1.32 5.98
N ILE A 53 -0.14 0.43 5.04
CA ILE A 53 -0.44 -1.01 5.13
C ILE A 53 0.05 -1.59 6.46
N GLN A 54 1.31 -1.32 6.82
CA GLN A 54 1.90 -1.83 8.05
C GLN A 54 1.22 -1.26 9.29
N THR A 55 0.90 0.03 9.30
CA THR A 55 0.25 0.71 10.42
C THR A 55 -1.18 0.21 10.61
N ASP A 56 -1.96 0.11 9.53
CA ASP A 56 -3.33 -0.38 9.57
C ASP A 56 -3.39 -1.85 10.05
N LEU A 57 -2.44 -2.68 9.60
CA LEU A 57 -2.34 -4.06 10.07
C LEU A 57 -2.14 -4.12 11.59
N GLN A 58 -1.20 -3.33 12.12
CA GLN A 58 -0.95 -3.23 13.57
C GLN A 58 -2.15 -2.66 14.33
N GLU A 59 -2.84 -1.69 13.76
CA GLU A 59 -4.05 -1.13 14.35
C GLU A 59 -5.18 -2.17 14.43
N GLN A 60 -5.39 -2.97 13.39
CA GLN A 60 -6.39 -4.04 13.42
C GLN A 60 -6.03 -5.12 14.46
N MET A 61 -4.75 -5.50 14.60
CA MET A 61 -4.31 -6.39 15.68
C MET A 61 -4.63 -5.80 17.06
N THR A 62 -4.45 -4.51 17.26
CA THR A 62 -4.74 -3.82 18.52
C THR A 62 -6.26 -3.74 18.77
N LYS A 63 -7.06 -3.49 17.73
CA LYS A 63 -8.52 -3.52 17.81
C LYS A 63 -9.05 -4.92 18.17
N ALA A 64 -8.47 -5.96 17.57
CA ALA A 64 -8.81 -7.36 17.91
C ALA A 64 -8.49 -7.64 19.39
N ALA A 65 -7.31 -7.21 19.88
CA ALA A 65 -6.91 -7.38 21.27
C ALA A 65 -7.83 -6.65 22.24
N ALA A 66 -8.22 -5.42 21.94
CA ALA A 66 -9.18 -4.67 22.77
C ALA A 66 -10.54 -5.38 22.85
N ARG A 67 -11.03 -5.94 21.73
CA ARG A 67 -12.29 -6.69 21.70
C ARG A 67 -12.21 -7.97 22.54
N ALA A 68 -11.13 -8.73 22.38
CA ALA A 68 -10.90 -9.94 23.17
C ALA A 68 -10.86 -9.59 24.67
N SER A 69 -10.11 -8.55 25.05
CA SER A 69 -9.97 -8.09 26.43
C SER A 69 -11.31 -7.68 27.04
N ILE A 70 -12.17 -6.97 26.32
CA ILE A 70 -13.51 -6.61 26.80
C ILE A 70 -14.32 -7.88 27.13
N ALA A 71 -14.34 -8.85 26.22
CA ALA A 71 -15.14 -10.07 26.40
C ALA A 71 -14.70 -10.90 27.61
N VAL A 72 -13.37 -11.14 27.76
CA VAL A 72 -12.84 -11.95 28.86
C VAL A 72 -12.96 -11.28 30.23
N ASN A 73 -13.16 -9.97 30.27
CA ASN A 73 -13.27 -9.22 31.53
C ASN A 73 -14.71 -9.00 32.00
N LEU A 74 -15.70 -9.47 31.25
CA LEU A 74 -17.11 -9.48 31.69
C LEU A 74 -17.31 -10.49 32.82
N PRO A 75 -17.77 -10.08 34.03
CA PRO A 75 -17.99 -11.00 35.16
C PRO A 75 -18.90 -12.17 34.77
N SER A 76 -19.98 -11.90 34.04
CA SER A 76 -20.93 -12.93 33.59
C SER A 76 -20.31 -13.96 32.62
N VAL A 77 -19.31 -13.58 31.83
CA VAL A 77 -18.57 -14.50 30.94
C VAL A 77 -17.62 -15.38 31.76
N LYS A 78 -16.88 -14.78 32.71
CA LYS A 78 -15.97 -15.52 33.60
C LYS A 78 -16.72 -16.57 34.43
N GLU A 79 -17.86 -16.18 35.05
CA GLU A 79 -18.70 -17.08 35.81
C GLU A 79 -19.23 -18.23 34.95
N ALA A 80 -19.79 -17.94 33.79
CA ALA A 80 -20.30 -18.95 32.88
C ALA A 80 -19.20 -19.89 32.35
N PHE A 81 -18.03 -19.34 32.00
CA PHE A 81 -16.88 -20.13 31.53
C PHE A 81 -16.37 -21.08 32.63
N ARG A 82 -16.23 -20.60 33.88
CA ARG A 82 -15.85 -21.45 35.02
C ARG A 82 -16.89 -22.56 35.29
N ALA A 83 -18.17 -22.25 35.17
CA ALA A 83 -19.25 -23.21 35.36
C ALA A 83 -19.38 -24.23 34.22
N GLY A 84 -18.66 -24.05 33.11
CA GLY A 84 -18.84 -24.85 31.91
C GLY A 84 -20.15 -24.60 31.17
N ASP A 85 -20.83 -23.47 31.47
CA ASP A 85 -22.14 -23.09 30.93
C ASP A 85 -21.99 -22.41 29.58
N ARG A 86 -21.94 -23.22 28.52
CA ARG A 86 -21.78 -22.75 27.13
C ARG A 86 -22.97 -21.93 26.67
N GLU A 87 -24.18 -22.30 27.03
CA GLU A 87 -25.39 -21.58 26.62
C GLU A 87 -25.38 -20.16 27.17
N ARG A 88 -25.03 -19.97 28.43
CA ARG A 88 -24.93 -18.66 29.05
C ARG A 88 -23.84 -17.82 28.41
N ILE A 89 -22.71 -18.40 27.95
CA ILE A 89 -21.68 -17.68 27.19
C ILE A 89 -22.24 -17.22 25.84
N ILE A 90 -22.93 -18.11 25.11
CA ILE A 90 -23.57 -17.78 23.83
C ILE A 90 -24.53 -16.61 23.99
N ASP A 91 -25.43 -16.68 24.96
CA ASP A 91 -26.39 -15.61 25.23
C ASP A 91 -25.76 -14.24 25.48
N ARG A 92 -24.57 -14.21 26.09
CA ARG A 92 -23.84 -12.97 26.40
C ARG A 92 -22.98 -12.45 25.27
N VAL A 93 -22.35 -13.34 24.50
CA VAL A 93 -21.32 -12.97 23.53
C VAL A 93 -21.85 -12.92 22.10
N LEU A 94 -22.75 -13.84 21.71
CA LEU A 94 -23.26 -13.93 20.35
C LEU A 94 -23.95 -12.65 19.85
N PRO A 95 -24.81 -11.95 20.59
CA PRO A 95 -25.42 -10.70 20.12
C PRO A 95 -24.39 -9.63 19.81
N VAL A 96 -23.35 -9.51 20.65
CA VAL A 96 -22.25 -8.56 20.44
C VAL A 96 -21.39 -8.97 19.25
N TYR A 97 -21.09 -10.27 19.13
CA TYR A 97 -20.35 -10.82 17.98
C TYR A 97 -21.04 -10.49 16.66
N LEU A 98 -22.38 -10.70 16.56
CA LEU A 98 -23.12 -10.41 15.33
C LEU A 98 -23.00 -8.94 14.92
N ILE A 99 -23.09 -8.01 15.86
CA ILE A 99 -22.87 -6.58 15.60
C ILE A 99 -21.43 -6.31 15.13
N GLN A 100 -20.44 -6.94 15.78
CA GLN A 100 -19.03 -6.78 15.45
C GLN A 100 -18.70 -7.38 14.06
N ARG A 101 -19.33 -8.51 13.72
CA ARG A 101 -19.22 -9.14 12.40
C ARG A 101 -19.73 -8.21 11.30
N ASP A 102 -20.97 -7.72 11.47
CA ASP A 102 -21.67 -6.98 10.41
C ASP A 102 -21.13 -5.55 10.21
N ARG A 103 -20.52 -4.95 11.26
CA ARG A 103 -20.08 -3.55 11.20
C ARG A 103 -18.57 -3.36 11.19
N PHE A 104 -17.81 -4.32 11.70
CA PHE A 104 -16.39 -4.11 11.98
C PHE A 104 -15.47 -5.22 11.46
N GLY A 105 -16.00 -6.18 10.69
CA GLY A 105 -15.23 -7.21 10.02
C GLY A 105 -14.65 -8.27 10.96
N VAL A 106 -15.27 -8.50 12.12
CA VAL A 106 -14.94 -9.64 12.99
C VAL A 106 -15.44 -10.92 12.30
N VAL A 107 -14.57 -11.89 12.11
CA VAL A 107 -14.89 -13.16 11.43
C VAL A 107 -14.80 -14.35 12.38
N ASP A 108 -13.91 -14.30 13.37
CA ASP A 108 -13.73 -15.35 14.36
C ASP A 108 -13.96 -14.81 15.78
N ALA A 109 -14.58 -15.63 16.62
CA ALA A 109 -14.70 -15.45 18.06
C ALA A 109 -14.79 -16.83 18.69
N GLU A 110 -13.74 -17.23 19.45
CA GLU A 110 -13.61 -18.60 19.94
C GLU A 110 -12.99 -18.64 21.34
N PHE A 111 -13.61 -19.42 22.23
CA PHE A 111 -13.03 -19.74 23.54
C PHE A 111 -12.21 -21.02 23.46
N HIS A 112 -11.10 -21.05 24.21
CA HIS A 112 -10.20 -22.19 24.27
C HIS A 112 -9.89 -22.58 25.73
N ILE A 113 -9.59 -23.87 25.92
CA ILE A 113 -9.01 -24.40 27.15
C ILE A 113 -7.64 -24.98 26.87
N ALA A 114 -6.76 -24.98 27.87
CA ALA A 114 -5.40 -25.49 27.75
C ALA A 114 -5.38 -27.00 27.35
N PRO A 115 -4.37 -27.43 26.55
CA PRO A 115 -3.29 -26.63 25.98
C PRO A 115 -3.73 -25.82 24.77
N ALA A 116 -4.64 -26.31 23.93
CA ALA A 116 -5.18 -25.65 22.75
C ALA A 116 -6.40 -26.40 22.25
N THR A 117 -7.39 -26.55 23.11
CA THR A 117 -8.66 -27.21 22.76
C THR A 117 -9.75 -26.17 22.51
N SER A 118 -10.47 -26.30 21.36
CA SER A 118 -11.64 -25.51 21.07
C SER A 118 -12.73 -25.79 22.11
N TYR A 119 -13.13 -24.78 22.85
CA TYR A 119 -14.19 -24.89 23.83
C TYR A 119 -15.53 -24.43 23.28
N LEU A 120 -15.55 -23.27 22.62
CA LEU A 120 -16.78 -22.72 22.06
C LEU A 120 -16.48 -21.73 20.94
N ARG A 121 -16.95 -22.04 19.73
CA ARG A 121 -16.98 -21.10 18.59
C ARG A 121 -18.26 -20.28 18.63
N ILE A 122 -18.14 -18.98 18.85
CA ILE A 122 -19.30 -18.09 18.90
C ILE A 122 -19.95 -17.95 17.52
N TYR A 123 -19.16 -18.03 16.42
CA TYR A 123 -19.66 -17.96 15.04
C TYR A 123 -20.34 -19.27 14.57
N ALA A 124 -20.07 -20.40 15.23
CA ALA A 124 -20.64 -21.71 14.92
C ALA A 124 -20.72 -22.56 16.21
N PRO A 125 -21.65 -22.24 17.13
CA PRO A 125 -21.68 -22.83 18.49
C PRO A 125 -21.80 -24.36 18.52
N GLU A 126 -22.38 -24.95 17.48
CA GLU A 126 -22.57 -26.40 17.37
C GLU A 126 -21.35 -27.15 16.81
N GLU A 127 -20.32 -26.41 16.35
CA GLU A 127 -19.17 -26.97 15.66
C GLU A 127 -17.90 -26.91 16.50
N GLY A 128 -16.99 -27.86 16.26
CA GLY A 128 -15.59 -27.82 16.72
C GLY A 128 -15.38 -28.00 18.22
N HIS A 129 -16.40 -28.31 19.01
CA HIS A 129 -16.25 -28.55 20.44
C HIS A 129 -15.31 -29.72 20.71
N GLY A 130 -14.25 -29.48 21.50
CA GLY A 130 -13.25 -30.49 21.84
C GLY A 130 -12.20 -30.72 20.76
N GLU A 131 -12.19 -29.96 19.65
CA GLU A 131 -11.15 -30.07 18.63
C GLU A 131 -9.78 -29.67 19.20
N ASP A 132 -8.76 -30.53 18.95
CA ASP A 132 -7.38 -30.19 19.24
C ASP A 132 -6.81 -29.25 18.17
N LEU A 133 -6.43 -28.06 18.58
CA LEU A 133 -5.90 -27.01 17.74
C LEU A 133 -4.36 -26.95 17.75
N SER A 134 -3.70 -27.79 18.57
CA SER A 134 -2.25 -27.71 18.83
C SER A 134 -1.38 -27.86 17.58
N GLY A 135 -1.88 -28.60 16.58
CA GLY A 135 -1.14 -28.86 15.35
C GLY A 135 -1.03 -27.68 14.38
N PHE A 136 -1.81 -26.58 14.56
CA PHE A 136 -1.85 -25.47 13.60
C PHE A 136 -2.20 -24.10 14.20
N ARG A 137 -2.55 -24.01 15.51
CA ARG A 137 -2.91 -22.76 16.18
C ARG A 137 -1.86 -22.39 17.24
N GLU A 138 -0.71 -21.97 16.77
CA GLU A 138 0.43 -21.65 17.63
C GLU A 138 0.16 -20.48 18.58
N MET A 139 -0.64 -19.49 18.14
CA MET A 139 -1.04 -18.38 19.03
C MET A 139 -1.83 -18.90 20.23
N VAL A 140 -2.76 -19.84 20.02
CA VAL A 140 -3.53 -20.44 21.12
C VAL A 140 -2.63 -21.22 22.06
N VAL A 141 -1.74 -22.08 21.48
CA VAL A 141 -0.76 -22.86 22.27
C VAL A 141 0.11 -21.95 23.12
N SER A 142 0.71 -20.92 22.53
CA SER A 142 1.62 -20.04 23.25
C SER A 142 0.90 -19.16 24.30
N ALA A 143 -0.30 -18.65 23.98
CA ALA A 143 -1.07 -17.86 24.92
C ALA A 143 -1.45 -18.68 26.18
N ASN A 144 -1.92 -19.92 25.97
CA ASN A 144 -2.35 -20.80 27.06
C ASN A 144 -1.17 -21.35 27.87
N LYS A 145 -0.02 -21.58 27.22
CA LYS A 145 1.20 -22.05 27.89
C LYS A 145 1.85 -20.97 28.74
N ASP A 146 2.00 -19.78 28.17
CA ASP A 146 2.75 -18.69 28.81
C ASP A 146 1.87 -17.86 29.73
N HIS A 147 0.54 -18.02 29.65
CA HIS A 147 -0.49 -17.24 30.33
C HIS A 147 -0.38 -15.74 30.02
N GLU A 148 -0.11 -15.43 28.74
CA GLU A 148 0.00 -14.05 28.26
C GLU A 148 -0.81 -13.82 26.98
N PRO A 149 -1.42 -12.62 26.81
CA PRO A 149 -2.12 -12.27 25.60
C PRO A 149 -1.21 -12.33 24.34
N ARG A 150 -1.80 -12.65 23.19
CA ARG A 150 -1.10 -12.72 21.90
C ARG A 150 -1.88 -11.95 20.85
N LYS A 151 -1.17 -11.40 19.86
CA LYS A 151 -1.78 -10.82 18.65
C LYS A 151 -0.88 -11.03 17.44
N GLY A 152 -1.47 -11.21 16.26
CA GLY A 152 -0.73 -11.46 15.02
C GLY A 152 -1.65 -11.86 13.88
N VAL A 153 -1.04 -12.34 12.81
CA VAL A 153 -1.76 -13.00 11.70
C VAL A 153 -1.56 -14.50 11.84
N GLU A 154 -2.62 -15.27 11.63
CA GLU A 154 -2.54 -16.72 11.67
C GLU A 154 -3.58 -17.34 10.74
N ILE A 155 -3.24 -18.48 10.13
CA ILE A 155 -4.18 -19.27 9.34
C ILE A 155 -4.93 -20.21 10.29
N GLY A 156 -6.25 -20.13 10.28
CA GLY A 156 -7.15 -21.03 11.00
C GLY A 156 -8.07 -21.81 10.07
N ARG A 157 -9.04 -22.54 10.63
CA ARG A 157 -10.01 -23.34 9.86
C ARG A 157 -10.81 -22.50 8.87
N GLN A 158 -11.14 -21.25 9.21
CA GLN A 158 -11.90 -20.30 8.40
C GLN A 158 -11.01 -19.46 7.45
N GLY A 159 -9.70 -19.73 7.37
CA GLY A 159 -8.75 -18.99 6.54
C GLY A 159 -7.78 -18.14 7.35
N VAL A 160 -7.10 -17.23 6.66
CA VAL A 160 -6.17 -16.28 7.28
C VAL A 160 -6.94 -15.10 7.85
N SER A 161 -6.62 -14.71 9.08
CA SER A 161 -7.19 -13.51 9.71
C SER A 161 -6.19 -12.83 10.63
N ILE A 162 -6.49 -11.57 10.94
CA ILE A 162 -5.78 -10.76 11.93
C ILE A 162 -6.39 -11.10 13.28
N ARG A 163 -5.60 -11.65 14.19
CA ARG A 163 -6.09 -12.27 15.41
C ARG A 163 -5.51 -11.64 16.65
N ALA A 164 -6.27 -11.72 17.73
CA ALA A 164 -5.77 -11.49 19.08
C ALA A 164 -6.46 -12.43 20.08
N ILE A 165 -5.68 -12.89 21.05
CA ILE A 165 -6.10 -13.77 22.12
C ILE A 165 -5.85 -13.07 23.45
N ASP A 166 -6.85 -13.06 24.31
CA ASP A 166 -6.70 -12.64 25.70
C ASP A 166 -7.16 -13.75 26.65
N LEU A 167 -6.72 -13.68 27.90
CA LEU A 167 -6.86 -14.74 28.87
C LEU A 167 -8.10 -14.56 29.72
N VAL A 168 -8.85 -15.63 29.88
CA VAL A 168 -9.93 -15.68 30.89
C VAL A 168 -9.31 -16.02 32.23
N LYS A 169 -9.33 -15.03 33.15
CA LYS A 169 -8.82 -15.15 34.50
C LYS A 169 -9.89 -14.74 35.50
N ASP A 170 -9.96 -15.43 36.58
CA ASP A 170 -10.80 -15.07 37.75
C ASP A 170 -9.98 -14.96 39.06
N ALA A 171 -10.64 -15.00 40.22
CA ALA A 171 -9.97 -14.89 41.50
C ALA A 171 -9.04 -16.07 41.84
N GLU A 172 -9.26 -17.23 41.21
CA GLU A 172 -8.47 -18.45 41.43
C GLU A 172 -7.35 -18.61 40.38
N GLY A 173 -7.33 -17.74 39.35
CA GLY A 173 -6.29 -17.71 38.34
C GLY A 173 -6.77 -17.91 36.91
N TYR A 174 -5.89 -18.43 36.08
CA TYR A 174 -6.16 -18.71 34.66
C TYR A 174 -7.12 -19.89 34.50
N ILE A 175 -8.15 -19.72 33.63
CA ILE A 175 -9.14 -20.76 33.33
C ILE A 175 -9.30 -21.05 31.83
N GLY A 176 -8.77 -20.22 30.96
CA GLY A 176 -8.82 -20.39 29.51
C GLY A 176 -8.50 -19.11 28.75
N SER A 177 -8.76 -19.11 27.45
CA SER A 177 -8.53 -17.93 26.61
C SER A 177 -9.69 -17.69 25.65
N PHE A 178 -9.75 -16.47 25.13
CA PHE A 178 -10.72 -16.06 24.11
C PHE A 178 -10.02 -15.33 22.98
N GLU A 179 -10.37 -15.72 21.77
CA GLU A 179 -9.84 -15.15 20.54
C GLU A 179 -10.87 -14.29 19.81
N VAL A 180 -10.39 -13.23 19.19
CA VAL A 180 -11.11 -12.46 18.16
C VAL A 180 -10.27 -12.41 16.91
N GLY A 181 -10.85 -12.82 15.77
CA GLY A 181 -10.26 -12.71 14.43
C GLY A 181 -10.99 -11.66 13.59
N MET A 182 -10.22 -10.89 12.82
CA MET A 182 -10.72 -9.86 11.92
C MET A 182 -10.30 -10.16 10.48
N ASN A 183 -11.14 -9.83 9.51
CA ASN A 183 -10.80 -9.97 8.09
C ASN A 183 -9.85 -8.85 7.64
N PHE A 184 -9.24 -9.04 6.47
CA PHE A 184 -8.33 -8.06 5.88
C PHE A 184 -9.05 -6.94 5.12
N MET A 185 -10.34 -7.08 4.80
CA MET A 185 -11.03 -6.10 3.95
C MET A 185 -11.01 -4.71 4.55
N THR A 186 -11.09 -4.59 5.89
CA THR A 186 -10.97 -3.28 6.56
C THR A 186 -9.64 -2.59 6.26
N VAL A 187 -8.53 -3.33 6.22
CA VAL A 187 -7.21 -2.80 5.84
C VAL A 187 -7.20 -2.38 4.38
N LEU A 188 -7.68 -3.26 3.48
CA LEU A 188 -7.69 -3.01 2.04
C LEU A 188 -8.56 -1.79 1.67
N ASP A 189 -9.75 -1.69 2.25
CA ASP A 189 -10.67 -0.57 2.03
C ASP A 189 -10.10 0.75 2.55
N ASN A 190 -9.39 0.74 3.67
CA ASN A 190 -8.69 1.92 4.19
C ASN A 190 -7.57 2.37 3.23
N ILE A 191 -6.79 1.43 2.69
CA ILE A 191 -5.75 1.74 1.69
C ILE A 191 -6.40 2.43 0.49
N LYS A 192 -7.43 1.81 -0.10
CA LYS A 192 -8.14 2.36 -1.26
C LYS A 192 -8.71 3.74 -0.97
N LYS A 193 -9.41 3.90 0.15
CA LYS A 193 -10.06 5.15 0.55
C LYS A 193 -9.06 6.29 0.76
N ASN A 194 -7.92 6.03 1.39
CA ASN A 194 -6.97 7.06 1.79
C ASN A 194 -5.93 7.38 0.73
N THR A 195 -5.66 6.46 -0.20
CA THR A 195 -4.56 6.61 -1.18
C THR A 195 -5.01 6.46 -2.63
N GLY A 196 -6.16 5.87 -2.89
CA GLY A 196 -6.61 5.53 -4.25
C GLY A 196 -5.98 4.27 -4.82
N PHE A 197 -5.07 3.60 -4.10
CA PHE A 197 -4.50 2.33 -4.53
C PHE A 197 -5.52 1.20 -4.38
N GLU A 198 -5.63 0.36 -5.41
CA GLU A 198 -6.29 -0.94 -5.29
C GLU A 198 -5.37 -1.89 -4.54
N ALA A 199 -5.93 -2.66 -3.61
CA ALA A 199 -5.13 -3.54 -2.76
C ALA A 199 -5.71 -4.95 -2.65
N GLY A 200 -4.84 -5.95 -2.48
CA GLY A 200 -5.22 -7.35 -2.31
C GLY A 200 -4.27 -8.11 -1.38
N VAL A 201 -4.80 -9.14 -0.75
CA VAL A 201 -4.05 -10.07 0.10
C VAL A 201 -3.89 -11.40 -0.61
N PHE A 202 -2.67 -11.90 -0.62
CA PHE A 202 -2.25 -13.13 -1.28
C PHE A 202 -1.54 -14.01 -0.27
N VAL A 203 -1.98 -15.26 -0.15
CA VAL A 203 -1.42 -16.23 0.79
C VAL A 203 -0.99 -17.48 0.02
N ASP A 204 0.11 -18.09 0.43
CA ASP A 204 0.57 -19.36 -0.12
C ASP A 204 -0.57 -20.37 -0.17
N ASN A 205 -0.90 -20.85 -1.37
CA ASN A 205 -2.07 -21.70 -1.59
C ASN A 205 -1.96 -23.06 -0.91
N ASP A 206 -0.75 -23.60 -0.81
CA ASP A 206 -0.52 -24.91 -0.19
C ASP A 206 -0.64 -24.81 1.32
N MET A 207 -0.13 -23.72 1.90
CA MET A 207 -0.28 -23.47 3.35
C MET A 207 -1.75 -23.29 3.73
N ILE A 208 -2.49 -22.40 3.05
CA ILE A 208 -3.89 -22.13 3.39
C ILE A 208 -4.76 -23.38 3.14
N SER A 209 -4.52 -24.13 2.07
CA SER A 209 -5.31 -25.32 1.74
C SER A 209 -5.14 -26.47 2.74
N ARG A 210 -3.98 -26.58 3.39
CA ARG A 210 -3.74 -27.58 4.43
C ARG A 210 -4.45 -27.28 5.74
N ILE A 211 -4.57 -25.99 6.10
CA ILE A 211 -5.06 -25.57 7.42
C ILE A 211 -6.52 -25.14 7.36
N ALA A 212 -6.90 -24.37 6.36
CA ALA A 212 -8.23 -23.76 6.23
C ALA A 212 -9.26 -24.73 5.63
N THR A 213 -9.52 -25.82 6.33
CA THR A 213 -10.37 -26.92 5.85
C THR A 213 -11.86 -26.60 5.82
N SER A 214 -12.30 -25.54 6.50
CA SER A 214 -13.68 -25.05 6.44
C SER A 214 -13.94 -24.07 5.29
N LEU A 215 -12.88 -23.63 4.58
CA LEU A 215 -13.06 -22.80 3.41
C LEU A 215 -13.54 -23.63 2.21
N PRO A 216 -14.42 -23.07 1.37
CA PRO A 216 -14.75 -23.67 0.09
C PRO A 216 -13.48 -23.75 -0.79
N LYS A 217 -13.50 -24.72 -1.73
CA LYS A 217 -12.42 -24.80 -2.73
C LYS A 217 -12.30 -23.46 -3.44
N PRO A 218 -11.06 -22.94 -3.62
CA PRO A 218 -10.87 -21.67 -4.29
C PRO A 218 -11.29 -21.78 -5.75
N ASP A 219 -11.83 -20.69 -6.28
CA ASP A 219 -11.90 -20.50 -7.71
C ASP A 219 -10.47 -20.48 -8.27
N ALA A 220 -10.23 -21.27 -9.33
CA ALA A 220 -8.92 -21.35 -9.97
C ALA A 220 -8.41 -19.98 -10.44
N GLU A 221 -9.31 -19.07 -10.82
CA GLU A 221 -8.95 -17.71 -11.20
C GLU A 221 -8.42 -16.86 -10.05
N ARG A 222 -8.66 -17.27 -8.79
CA ARG A 222 -8.13 -16.61 -7.59
C ARG A 222 -6.77 -17.13 -7.15
N ILE A 223 -6.20 -18.09 -7.90
CA ILE A 223 -4.84 -18.61 -7.66
C ILE A 223 -3.93 -18.10 -8.77
N VAL A 224 -2.90 -17.35 -8.41
CA VAL A 224 -1.89 -16.82 -9.32
C VAL A 224 -0.52 -17.17 -8.77
N ALA A 225 0.32 -17.81 -9.60
CA ALA A 225 1.70 -18.18 -9.25
C ALA A 225 1.86 -18.94 -7.91
N GLY A 226 0.90 -19.79 -7.56
CA GLY A 226 0.92 -20.55 -6.29
C GLY A 226 0.37 -19.78 -5.08
N PHE A 227 -0.08 -18.54 -5.25
CA PHE A 227 -0.70 -17.73 -4.19
C PHE A 227 -2.20 -17.59 -4.42
N ARG A 228 -2.97 -17.78 -3.34
CA ARG A 228 -4.41 -17.61 -3.32
C ARG A 228 -4.78 -16.19 -2.90
N ASN A 229 -5.55 -15.50 -3.72
CA ASN A 229 -6.18 -14.24 -3.32
C ASN A 229 -7.26 -14.51 -2.28
N VAL A 230 -7.13 -13.92 -1.10
CA VAL A 230 -8.09 -14.06 0.01
C VAL A 230 -8.95 -12.82 0.21
N GLY A 231 -8.66 -11.73 -0.50
CA GLY A 231 -9.43 -10.50 -0.54
C GLY A 231 -8.77 -9.47 -1.45
N ALA A 232 -9.58 -8.67 -2.14
CA ALA A 232 -9.11 -7.58 -3.00
C ALA A 232 -10.18 -6.50 -3.11
N THR A 233 -9.76 -5.25 -3.19
CA THR A 233 -10.66 -4.09 -3.42
C THR A 233 -11.22 -4.08 -4.83
N ASP A 234 -10.37 -4.38 -5.84
CA ASP A 234 -10.79 -4.63 -7.22
C ASP A 234 -9.89 -5.71 -7.85
N TRP A 235 -10.46 -6.90 -7.99
CA TRP A 235 -9.74 -8.04 -8.58
C TRP A 235 -9.39 -7.85 -10.04
N ASN A 236 -10.26 -7.19 -10.81
CA ASN A 236 -10.07 -7.01 -12.25
C ASN A 236 -8.91 -6.06 -12.57
N ILE A 237 -8.64 -5.10 -11.68
CA ILE A 237 -7.50 -4.20 -11.79
C ILE A 237 -6.21 -4.88 -11.34
N ILE A 238 -6.26 -5.62 -10.24
CA ILE A 238 -5.06 -6.22 -9.63
C ILE A 238 -4.56 -7.43 -10.44
N LYS A 239 -5.47 -8.35 -10.84
CA LYS A 239 -5.13 -9.63 -11.49
C LYS A 239 -4.18 -9.49 -12.69
N PRO A 240 -4.40 -8.58 -13.66
CA PRO A 240 -3.52 -8.44 -14.83
C PRO A 240 -2.09 -7.97 -14.52
N LEU A 241 -1.89 -7.38 -13.34
CA LEU A 241 -0.61 -6.83 -12.90
C LEU A 241 0.23 -7.85 -12.13
N LEU A 242 -0.37 -9.00 -11.75
CA LEU A 242 0.31 -10.03 -10.97
C LEU A 242 1.23 -10.86 -11.87
N ALA A 243 2.46 -10.99 -11.42
CA ALA A 243 3.47 -11.85 -12.02
C ALA A 243 4.17 -12.65 -10.91
N PRO A 244 4.78 -13.82 -11.22
CA PRO A 244 5.49 -14.62 -10.21
C PRO A 244 6.54 -13.82 -9.43
N GLU A 245 7.19 -12.86 -10.06
CA GLU A 245 8.22 -12.00 -9.45
C GLU A 245 7.63 -11.03 -8.40
N ILE A 246 6.34 -10.68 -8.55
CA ILE A 246 5.61 -9.81 -7.61
C ILE A 246 5.13 -10.61 -6.41
N LEU A 247 4.68 -11.86 -6.65
CA LEU A 247 4.09 -12.72 -5.64
C LEU A 247 5.09 -13.61 -4.90
N ASN A 248 6.37 -13.63 -5.32
CA ASN A 248 7.37 -14.42 -4.63
C ASN A 248 7.47 -13.98 -3.15
N ASN A 249 7.91 -14.90 -2.28
CA ASN A 249 8.06 -14.67 -0.84
C ASN A 249 9.05 -13.54 -0.57
N ALA A 250 8.61 -12.29 -0.75
CA ALA A 250 9.39 -11.11 -0.41
C ALA A 250 9.66 -11.12 1.10
N THR A 251 10.93 -10.99 1.49
CA THR A 251 11.32 -10.85 2.90
C THR A 251 11.17 -9.43 3.39
N ASP A 252 11.21 -8.47 2.45
CA ASP A 252 11.19 -7.04 2.72
C ASP A 252 10.12 -6.34 1.90
N VAL A 253 9.75 -5.13 2.33
CA VAL A 253 8.85 -4.26 1.56
C VAL A 253 9.52 -3.88 0.24
N LYS A 254 8.83 -4.13 -0.86
CA LYS A 254 9.26 -3.73 -2.21
C LYS A 254 8.34 -2.65 -2.76
N MET A 255 8.94 -1.71 -3.47
CA MET A 255 8.24 -0.63 -4.17
C MET A 255 8.78 -0.57 -5.59
N GLU A 256 7.90 -0.76 -6.56
CA GLU A 256 8.28 -0.88 -7.95
C GLU A 256 7.47 0.07 -8.82
N LEU A 257 8.12 0.63 -9.85
CA LEU A 257 7.46 1.34 -10.94
C LEU A 257 7.57 0.43 -12.18
N LYS A 258 6.44 -0.01 -12.71
CA LYS A 258 6.41 -0.91 -13.87
C LYS A 258 5.54 -0.35 -14.98
N THR A 259 5.94 -0.61 -16.21
CA THR A 259 5.10 -0.37 -17.40
C THR A 259 4.52 -1.70 -17.85
N ILE A 260 3.18 -1.81 -17.83
CA ILE A 260 2.44 -3.01 -18.19
C ILE A 260 1.39 -2.61 -19.23
N ALA A 261 1.41 -3.25 -20.39
CA ALA A 261 0.51 -2.96 -21.51
C ALA A 261 0.47 -1.46 -21.93
N GLY A 262 1.59 -0.74 -21.75
CA GLY A 262 1.72 0.68 -22.11
C GLY A 262 1.35 1.67 -21.00
N SER A 263 0.69 1.24 -19.93
CA SER A 263 0.38 2.05 -18.76
C SER A 263 1.46 1.93 -17.68
N HIS A 264 1.68 3.01 -16.91
CA HIS A 264 2.66 3.08 -15.83
C HIS A 264 2.00 2.84 -14.48
N TYR A 265 2.48 1.84 -13.75
CA TYR A 265 1.95 1.45 -12.44
C TYR A 265 2.98 1.65 -11.34
N GLY A 266 2.50 2.15 -10.19
CA GLY A 266 3.17 2.04 -8.90
C GLY A 266 2.67 0.79 -8.18
N ILE A 267 3.59 -0.06 -7.73
CA ILE A 267 3.30 -1.33 -7.05
C ILE A 267 4.03 -1.33 -5.71
N VAL A 268 3.29 -1.61 -4.64
CA VAL A 268 3.81 -1.79 -3.28
C VAL A 268 3.53 -3.22 -2.86
N ILE A 269 4.56 -3.91 -2.38
CA ILE A 269 4.48 -5.30 -1.90
C ILE A 269 4.95 -5.31 -0.45
N VAL A 270 4.06 -5.65 0.46
CA VAL A 270 4.36 -5.79 1.89
C VAL A 270 4.27 -7.26 2.26
N PRO A 271 5.35 -7.87 2.78
CA PRO A 271 5.31 -9.27 3.21
C PRO A 271 4.27 -9.46 4.31
N LEU A 272 3.50 -10.54 4.22
CA LEU A 272 2.55 -10.94 5.23
C LEU A 272 3.20 -12.03 6.11
N LEU A 273 3.60 -11.61 7.30
CA LEU A 273 4.22 -12.51 8.28
C LEU A 273 3.14 -13.05 9.23
N ASP A 274 3.23 -14.36 9.52
CA ASP A 274 2.41 -14.96 10.55
C ASP A 274 2.91 -14.57 11.97
N TYR A 275 2.21 -15.06 12.99
CA TYR A 275 2.56 -14.84 14.39
C TYR A 275 4.00 -15.26 14.75
N LYS A 276 4.58 -16.25 14.07
CA LYS A 276 5.97 -16.71 14.26
C LYS A 276 6.99 -15.89 13.47
N GLY A 277 6.55 -14.95 12.63
CA GLY A 277 7.41 -14.24 11.70
C GLY A 277 7.73 -15.00 10.40
N ILE A 278 7.00 -16.08 10.12
CA ILE A 278 7.12 -16.83 8.86
C ILE A 278 6.34 -16.08 7.80
N ASN A 279 6.96 -15.87 6.64
CA ASN A 279 6.25 -15.28 5.50
C ASN A 279 5.25 -16.29 4.95
N ILE A 280 3.97 -15.94 5.01
CA ILE A 280 2.84 -16.72 4.49
C ILE A 280 2.25 -16.14 3.20
N GLY A 281 2.76 -14.98 2.73
CA GLY A 281 2.24 -14.31 1.56
C GLY A 281 2.58 -12.83 1.52
N SER A 282 1.72 -12.03 0.90
CA SER A 282 1.92 -10.57 0.78
C SER A 282 0.61 -9.81 0.69
N ILE A 283 0.66 -8.52 1.08
CA ILE A 283 -0.33 -7.50 0.74
C ILE A 283 0.26 -6.69 -0.40
N ILE A 284 -0.47 -6.62 -1.52
CA ILE A 284 -0.06 -5.89 -2.71
C ILE A 284 -1.01 -4.72 -2.91
N ALA A 285 -0.45 -3.53 -3.13
CA ALA A 285 -1.22 -2.35 -3.51
C ALA A 285 -0.71 -1.80 -4.84
N VAL A 286 -1.62 -1.43 -5.74
CA VAL A 286 -1.32 -0.99 -7.10
C VAL A 286 -2.11 0.26 -7.47
N GLN A 287 -1.47 1.17 -8.22
CA GLN A 287 -2.14 2.34 -8.79
C GLN A 287 -1.52 2.68 -10.14
N GLU A 288 -2.36 3.09 -11.09
CA GLU A 288 -1.91 3.64 -12.36
C GLU A 288 -1.41 5.08 -12.18
N PHE A 289 -0.20 5.36 -12.69
CA PHE A 289 0.45 6.66 -12.58
C PHE A 289 0.36 7.50 -13.87
N GLU A 290 -0.67 7.26 -14.68
CA GLU A 290 -0.88 8.02 -15.92
C GLU A 290 -1.03 9.52 -15.68
N ALA A 291 -1.73 9.93 -14.61
CA ALA A 291 -1.87 11.32 -14.24
C ALA A 291 -0.51 12.00 -13.99
N TYR A 292 0.42 11.31 -13.33
CA TYR A 292 1.79 11.79 -13.13
C TYR A 292 2.54 11.92 -14.45
N GLN A 293 2.39 10.96 -15.35
CA GLN A 293 3.03 10.99 -16.68
C GLN A 293 2.52 12.15 -17.52
N ASN A 294 1.21 12.39 -17.52
CA ASN A 294 0.59 13.49 -18.24
C ASN A 294 1.03 14.85 -17.69
N GLN A 295 1.13 15.00 -16.38
CA GLN A 295 1.64 16.23 -15.76
C GLN A 295 3.12 16.47 -16.10
N MET A 296 3.95 15.42 -16.11
CA MET A 296 5.35 15.51 -16.52
C MET A 296 5.49 15.92 -17.98
N ASN A 297 4.73 15.31 -18.89
CA ASN A 297 4.73 15.66 -20.32
C ASN A 297 4.31 17.13 -20.52
N ALA A 298 3.29 17.59 -19.81
CA ALA A 298 2.88 18.99 -19.83
C ALA A 298 3.96 19.95 -19.28
N ALA A 299 4.70 19.54 -18.24
CA ALA A 299 5.82 20.32 -17.72
C ALA A 299 6.98 20.42 -18.73
N ILE A 300 7.31 19.32 -19.40
CA ILE A 300 8.32 19.29 -20.47
C ILE A 300 7.92 20.24 -21.63
N VAL A 301 6.69 20.17 -22.11
CA VAL A 301 6.18 21.04 -23.16
C VAL A 301 6.28 22.52 -22.76
N ARG A 302 5.89 22.85 -21.51
CA ARG A 302 6.01 24.22 -20.97
C ARG A 302 7.46 24.69 -20.88
N ALA A 303 8.39 23.82 -20.45
CA ALA A 303 9.80 24.15 -20.36
C ALA A 303 10.40 24.45 -21.76
N ILE A 304 10.05 23.67 -22.77
CA ILE A 304 10.47 23.88 -24.16
C ILE A 304 9.88 25.21 -24.69
N ALA A 305 8.58 25.42 -24.53
CA ALA A 305 7.91 26.65 -24.97
C ALA A 305 8.51 27.90 -24.33
N PHE A 306 8.81 27.86 -23.02
CA PHE A 306 9.45 28.95 -22.32
C PHE A 306 10.87 29.23 -22.83
N SER A 307 11.65 28.18 -23.09
CA SER A 307 13.00 28.33 -23.68
C SER A 307 12.97 28.93 -25.07
N LEU A 308 11.99 28.54 -25.91
CA LEU A 308 11.80 29.15 -27.24
C LEU A 308 11.41 30.64 -27.12
N LEU A 309 10.53 30.99 -26.20
CA LEU A 309 10.17 32.40 -25.93
C LEU A 309 11.39 33.20 -25.48
N GLN A 310 12.25 32.66 -24.60
CA GLN A 310 13.50 33.31 -24.22
C GLN A 310 14.39 33.60 -25.41
N VAL A 311 14.55 32.65 -26.34
CA VAL A 311 15.35 32.85 -27.58
C VAL A 311 14.77 33.97 -28.42
N LEU A 312 13.44 34.04 -28.61
CA LEU A 312 12.78 35.09 -29.38
C LEU A 312 12.97 36.47 -28.75
N VAL A 313 12.77 36.57 -27.43
CA VAL A 313 12.98 37.85 -26.69
C VAL A 313 14.45 38.32 -26.78
N LEU A 314 15.39 37.41 -26.54
CA LEU A 314 16.82 37.76 -26.64
C LEU A 314 17.23 38.15 -28.07
N ALA A 315 16.71 37.43 -29.08
CA ALA A 315 16.93 37.80 -30.49
C ALA A 315 16.38 39.20 -30.82
N GLY A 316 15.20 39.51 -30.34
CA GLY A 316 14.61 40.87 -30.48
C GLY A 316 15.47 41.95 -29.84
N ILE A 317 15.92 41.72 -28.59
CA ILE A 317 16.80 42.67 -27.89
C ILE A 317 18.11 42.88 -28.67
N VAL A 318 18.73 41.80 -29.15
CA VAL A 318 19.98 41.86 -29.93
C VAL A 318 19.77 42.64 -31.24
N ILE A 319 18.66 42.41 -31.96
CA ILE A 319 18.35 43.17 -33.19
C ILE A 319 18.18 44.66 -32.88
N ILE A 320 17.46 45.01 -31.82
CA ILE A 320 17.30 46.40 -31.40
C ILE A 320 18.64 47.01 -31.05
N MET A 321 19.45 46.34 -30.25
CA MET A 321 20.80 46.87 -29.89
C MET A 321 21.69 47.07 -31.11
N ILE A 322 21.72 46.14 -32.06
CA ILE A 322 22.47 46.27 -33.30
C ILE A 322 22.00 47.50 -34.11
N ASN A 323 20.69 47.69 -34.21
CA ASN A 323 20.13 48.83 -34.94
C ASN A 323 20.49 50.18 -34.25
N VAL A 324 20.41 50.24 -32.93
CA VAL A 324 20.82 51.47 -32.17
C VAL A 324 22.31 51.74 -32.28
N MET A 325 23.16 50.72 -32.13
CA MET A 325 24.65 50.89 -32.16
C MET A 325 25.18 51.22 -33.55
N PHE A 326 24.48 50.85 -34.62
CA PHE A 326 24.99 51.01 -35.99
C PHE A 326 24.12 52.00 -36.82
N VAL A 327 23.26 52.83 -36.21
CA VAL A 327 22.62 53.98 -36.83
C VAL A 327 23.73 55.02 -37.08
N GLN A 328 24.08 55.25 -38.35
CA GLN A 328 24.95 56.36 -38.69
C GLN A 328 24.23 57.68 -38.36
N PRO A 329 24.89 58.67 -37.68
CA PRO A 329 24.32 60.01 -37.59
C PRO A 329 24.10 60.54 -39.01
N ALA A 330 22.90 61.03 -39.27
CA ALA A 330 22.58 61.69 -40.57
C ALA A 330 23.65 62.74 -40.87
N ALA A 331 24.28 62.64 -42.05
CA ALA A 331 25.22 63.63 -42.50
C ALA A 331 24.56 65.00 -42.45
N LYS A 332 25.15 65.95 -41.67
CA LYS A 332 24.72 67.34 -41.72
C LYS A 332 24.92 67.79 -43.17
N THR A 333 23.83 68.01 -43.88
CA THR A 333 23.84 68.74 -45.12
C THR A 333 24.29 70.15 -44.85
N ASP A 334 25.58 70.50 -45.13
CA ASP A 334 26.06 71.86 -45.17
C ASP A 334 25.28 72.55 -46.29
N LEU A 335 24.45 73.49 -45.92
CA LEU A 335 23.85 74.45 -46.88
C LEU A 335 24.99 75.42 -47.35
N PRO A 336 25.14 75.56 -48.67
CA PRO A 336 26.11 76.57 -49.19
C PRO A 336 25.53 77.97 -48.93
N LYS A 337 26.52 78.92 -48.52
CA LYS A 337 26.23 80.34 -48.35
C LYS A 337 25.95 81.03 -49.66
#